data_ad8595ed5bab761d97ab7185c66de4e1
#
_entry.id   ad8595ed5bab761d97ab7185c66de4e1
#
_cell.length_a   1.000
_cell.length_b   1.000
_cell.length_c   1.000
_cell.angle_alpha   90.00
_cell.angle_beta   90.00
_cell.angle_gamma   90.00
#
_symmetry.space_group_name_H-M   'P 1'
#
loop_
_entity.id
_entity.type
_entity.pdbx_description
1 polymer ?
#
loop_
_entity_poly.entity_id
_entity_poly.type
_entity_poly.pdbx_seq_one_letter_code
_entity_poly.pdbx_strand_id
1 'polypeptide(L)'
;MSNSFKPLLARLALGISLAVASLSLTLAPAFAQETQTAQAPAASAPIPGQIAAAKNIFISNMGADPGGLLILVNAIKDRDATYNQFYAALKSWGHFNIVGKPSDADLVLQLGLVDHAQYPARMTLVIYDEQSHYPLWTLSEPLEGAARSATWQKNFSVCVNALIGDLKRIATPQT
;
A
#
# COMPACT_ATOMS: atom_id res chain seq x y z
N MET A 1 -2.43 45.59 32.75
CA MET A 1 -1.00 45.90 32.72
C MET A 1 -0.49 45.32 31.41
N SER A 2 -0.59 45.94 30.33
CA SER A 2 0.16 46.94 29.58
C SER A 2 1.68 46.68 29.65
N ASN A 3 2.26 46.17 28.56
CA ASN A 3 3.53 46.65 28.07
C ASN A 3 3.70 46.31 26.59
N SER A 4 3.49 47.37 25.86
CA SER A 4 3.87 47.68 24.47
C SER A 4 5.38 47.92 24.44
N PHE A 5 6.10 47.35 23.47
CA PHE A 5 7.36 47.88 22.98
C PHE A 5 7.48 47.71 21.47
N LYS A 6 7.24 48.78 20.79
CA LYS A 6 7.88 49.23 19.53
C LYS A 6 8.94 50.28 19.97
N PRO A 7 9.82 50.79 19.11
CA PRO A 7 10.16 50.56 17.71
C PRO A 7 11.64 50.86 17.35
N LEU A 8 11.89 50.98 16.05
CA LEU A 8 12.82 51.93 15.36
C LEU A 8 14.30 51.49 15.26
N LEU A 9 14.88 51.43 14.09
CA LEU A 9 15.45 52.49 13.30
C LEU A 9 16.10 51.98 12.01
N ALA A 10 15.74 52.67 10.97
CA ALA A 10 16.38 52.72 9.66
C ALA A 10 17.87 53.13 9.75
N ARG A 11 18.72 52.61 8.89
CA ARG A 11 19.86 53.37 8.34
C ARG A 11 20.14 52.95 6.90
N LEU A 12 19.95 53.91 6.07
CA LEU A 12 20.50 54.09 4.74
C LEU A 12 22.04 54.00 4.79
N ALA A 13 22.66 53.32 3.84
CA ALA A 13 24.02 53.58 3.41
C ALA A 13 24.12 53.38 1.90
N LEU A 14 24.24 54.48 1.26
CA LEU A 14 24.62 54.73 -0.12
C LEU A 14 26.10 54.38 -0.32
N GLY A 15 26.50 53.81 -1.46
CA GLY A 15 27.92 53.85 -1.78
C GLY A 15 28.39 52.85 -2.83
N ILE A 16 28.54 53.40 -4.03
CA ILE A 16 29.64 53.23 -4.95
C ILE A 16 29.64 52.01 -5.90
N SER A 17 29.27 52.34 -7.13
CA SER A 17 29.54 51.63 -8.37
C SER A 17 31.06 51.39 -8.56
N LEU A 18 31.46 50.17 -8.86
CA LEU A 18 32.71 49.90 -9.56
C LEU A 18 32.42 48.92 -10.68
N ALA A 19 32.33 49.39 -11.90
CA ALA A 19 32.20 48.61 -13.11
C ALA A 19 33.56 47.95 -13.38
N VAL A 20 33.67 46.63 -13.21
CA VAL A 20 34.73 45.82 -13.74
C VAL A 20 34.15 44.97 -14.85
N ALA A 21 34.41 45.36 -16.07
CA ALA A 21 34.13 44.56 -17.26
C ALA A 21 35.10 43.43 -17.33
N SER A 22 34.72 42.28 -16.84
CA SER A 22 35.42 41.00 -17.04
C SER A 22 34.79 40.26 -18.21
N LEU A 23 35.51 40.22 -19.30
CA LEU A 23 35.22 39.45 -20.50
C LEU A 23 35.36 37.96 -20.15
N SER A 24 34.31 37.32 -19.68
CA SER A 24 34.28 35.89 -19.38
C SER A 24 33.94 35.15 -20.68
N LEU A 25 34.96 34.55 -21.25
CA LEU A 25 34.85 33.57 -22.33
C LEU A 25 34.17 32.32 -21.74
N THR A 26 32.85 32.22 -21.85
CA THR A 26 32.12 31.01 -21.42
C THR A 26 32.32 29.90 -22.43
N LEU A 27 33.28 29.00 -22.12
CA LEU A 27 33.27 27.66 -22.68
C LEU A 27 32.00 26.96 -22.17
N ALA A 28 30.95 26.88 -23.00
CA ALA A 28 29.80 26.05 -22.70
C ALA A 28 30.21 24.57 -22.75
N PRO A 29 30.10 23.80 -21.67
CA PRO A 29 30.23 22.36 -21.78
C PRO A 29 29.00 21.87 -22.59
N ALA A 30 29.29 21.28 -23.74
CA ALA A 30 28.29 20.48 -24.46
C ALA A 30 27.89 19.31 -23.56
N PHE A 31 26.83 19.49 -22.78
CA PHE A 31 26.18 18.34 -22.15
C PHE A 31 25.65 17.48 -23.29
N ALA A 32 26.32 16.36 -23.52
CA ALA A 32 25.77 15.26 -24.29
C ALA A 32 24.43 14.92 -23.64
N GLN A 33 23.34 15.28 -24.28
CA GLN A 33 21.98 14.88 -23.93
C GLN A 33 21.95 13.39 -24.21
N GLU A 34 22.23 12.58 -23.16
CA GLU A 34 21.97 11.15 -23.22
C GLU A 34 20.49 11.00 -23.60
N THR A 35 20.28 10.59 -24.84
CA THR A 35 18.96 10.21 -25.33
C THR A 35 18.50 9.07 -24.41
N GLN A 36 17.66 9.41 -23.43
CA GLN A 36 17.02 8.43 -22.58
C GLN A 36 16.23 7.53 -23.52
N THR A 37 16.81 6.41 -23.89
CA THR A 37 16.14 5.37 -24.65
C THR A 37 14.90 5.01 -23.83
N ALA A 38 13.73 5.30 -24.37
CA ALA A 38 12.46 4.97 -23.71
C ALA A 38 12.52 3.47 -23.37
N GLN A 39 12.69 3.18 -22.07
CA GLN A 39 12.76 1.82 -21.58
C GLN A 39 11.43 1.17 -21.93
N ALA A 40 11.46 0.14 -22.74
CA ALA A 40 10.26 -0.63 -23.06
C ALA A 40 9.54 -0.98 -21.75
N PRO A 41 8.20 -0.86 -21.68
CA PRO A 41 7.47 -1.20 -20.48
C PRO A 41 7.85 -2.60 -20.03
N ALA A 42 8.28 -2.72 -18.78
CA ALA A 42 8.66 -4.02 -18.23
C ALA A 42 7.51 -4.99 -18.42
N ALA A 43 7.77 -6.14 -19.03
CA ALA A 43 6.78 -7.17 -19.19
C ALA A 43 6.24 -7.58 -17.83
N SER A 44 4.92 -7.52 -17.64
CA SER A 44 4.29 -7.98 -16.40
C SER A 44 4.55 -9.47 -16.23
N ALA A 45 4.95 -9.90 -15.04
CA ALA A 45 5.09 -11.31 -14.74
C ALA A 45 3.74 -12.03 -14.92
N PRO A 46 3.73 -13.25 -15.50
CA PRO A 46 2.50 -13.98 -15.68
C PRO A 46 1.90 -14.38 -14.32
N ILE A 47 0.59 -14.24 -14.21
CA ILE A 47 -0.15 -14.70 -13.03
C ILE A 47 -0.19 -16.23 -13.04
N PRO A 48 0.12 -16.92 -11.92
CA PRO A 48 0.05 -18.37 -11.86
C PRO A 48 -1.34 -18.91 -12.22
N GLY A 49 -1.41 -19.81 -13.20
CA GLY A 49 -2.67 -20.36 -13.69
C GLY A 49 -3.47 -21.12 -12.63
N GLN A 50 -2.81 -21.62 -11.58
CA GLN A 50 -3.45 -22.28 -10.43
C GLN A 50 -4.50 -21.38 -9.76
N ILE A 51 -4.27 -20.05 -9.72
CA ILE A 51 -5.18 -19.10 -9.10
C ILE A 51 -6.52 -19.06 -9.85
N ALA A 52 -6.47 -19.02 -11.18
CA ALA A 52 -7.67 -19.01 -12.01
C ALA A 52 -8.34 -20.40 -12.12
N ALA A 53 -7.59 -21.49 -11.93
CA ALA A 53 -8.09 -22.85 -12.02
C ALA A 53 -8.71 -23.36 -10.71
N ALA A 54 -8.43 -22.71 -9.59
CA ALA A 54 -8.89 -23.12 -8.25
C ALA A 54 -10.41 -23.07 -8.14
N LYS A 55 -10.98 -24.03 -7.40
CA LYS A 55 -12.42 -24.10 -7.09
C LYS A 55 -12.66 -23.98 -5.60
N ASN A 56 -11.81 -24.58 -4.79
CA ASN A 56 -11.93 -24.64 -3.35
C ASN A 56 -10.87 -23.76 -2.71
N ILE A 57 -11.26 -22.92 -1.75
CA ILE A 57 -10.33 -22.09 -1.00
C ILE A 57 -10.52 -22.28 0.50
N PHE A 58 -9.43 -22.26 1.24
CA PHE A 58 -9.43 -22.09 2.68
C PHE A 58 -8.95 -20.68 3.03
N ILE A 59 -9.64 -20.01 3.96
CA ILE A 59 -9.25 -18.68 4.41
C ILE A 59 -8.57 -18.80 5.76
N SER A 60 -7.31 -18.43 5.82
CA SER A 60 -6.51 -18.38 7.03
C SER A 60 -6.43 -16.96 7.57
N ASN A 61 -6.73 -16.79 8.87
CA ASN A 61 -6.59 -15.53 9.57
C ASN A 61 -5.20 -15.47 10.23
N MET A 62 -4.29 -14.71 9.65
CA MET A 62 -2.96 -14.46 10.25
C MET A 62 -3.04 -13.48 11.42
N GLY A 63 -4.18 -12.80 11.58
CA GLY A 63 -4.35 -11.76 12.57
C GLY A 63 -3.66 -10.45 12.19
N ALA A 64 -3.43 -9.61 13.18
CA ALA A 64 -2.64 -8.40 13.05
C ALA A 64 -1.26 -8.65 13.66
N ASP A 65 -0.20 -8.34 12.91
CA ASP A 65 1.13 -8.22 13.48
C ASP A 65 1.26 -6.84 14.13
N PRO A 66 1.27 -6.74 15.46
CA PRO A 66 1.31 -5.47 16.17
C PRO A 66 2.72 -4.87 16.23
N GLY A 67 3.60 -5.21 15.29
CA GLY A 67 5.03 -4.81 15.29
C GLY A 67 5.30 -3.32 15.33
N GLY A 68 4.28 -2.46 15.29
CA GLY A 68 4.49 -1.02 15.26
C GLY A 68 3.62 -0.17 16.19
N LEU A 69 2.35 -0.43 16.39
CA LEU A 69 1.55 0.58 17.08
C LEU A 69 0.40 -0.04 17.90
N LEU A 70 0.56 0.00 19.23
CA LEU A 70 -0.50 -0.25 20.21
C LEU A 70 -1.81 0.54 19.94
N ILE A 71 -1.74 1.61 19.16
CA ILE A 71 -2.88 2.43 18.75
C ILE A 71 -3.83 1.62 17.85
N LEU A 72 -3.30 0.81 16.94
CA LEU A 72 -4.11 0.00 16.03
C LEU A 72 -4.86 -1.10 16.79
N VAL A 73 -4.18 -1.76 17.73
CA VAL A 73 -4.78 -2.84 18.55
C VAL A 73 -5.95 -2.32 19.39
N ASN A 74 -5.85 -1.09 19.91
CA ASN A 74 -6.93 -0.47 20.69
C ASN A 74 -8.06 0.09 19.80
N ALA A 75 -7.80 0.43 18.54
CA ALA A 75 -8.81 0.90 17.59
C ALA A 75 -9.66 -0.25 17.03
N ILE A 76 -9.08 -1.45 16.95
CA ILE A 76 -9.76 -2.67 16.49
C ILE A 76 -10.41 -3.34 17.70
N LYS A 77 -11.64 -2.93 18.01
CA LYS A 77 -12.44 -3.53 19.09
C LYS A 77 -12.80 -5.00 18.83
N ASP A 78 -12.94 -5.37 17.57
CA ASP A 78 -13.22 -6.73 17.11
C ASP A 78 -12.11 -7.17 16.17
N ARG A 79 -11.24 -8.06 16.66
CA ARG A 79 -10.09 -8.58 15.90
C ARG A 79 -10.53 -9.42 14.69
N ASP A 80 -11.72 -9.97 14.74
CA ASP A 80 -12.25 -10.83 13.69
C ASP A 80 -13.12 -10.07 12.69
N ALA A 81 -13.44 -8.79 12.96
CA ALA A 81 -14.30 -8.00 12.08
C ALA A 81 -13.76 -7.93 10.64
N THR A 82 -12.45 -7.73 10.49
CA THR A 82 -11.80 -7.67 9.17
C THR A 82 -11.87 -9.01 8.45
N TYR A 83 -11.56 -10.09 9.17
CA TYR A 83 -11.67 -11.45 8.65
C TYR A 83 -13.11 -11.78 8.26
N ASN A 84 -14.08 -11.49 9.13
CA ASN A 84 -15.49 -11.75 8.87
C ASN A 84 -15.99 -10.95 7.66
N GLN A 85 -15.55 -9.71 7.50
CA GLN A 85 -15.90 -8.89 6.35
C GLN A 85 -15.30 -9.44 5.05
N PHE A 86 -14.03 -9.85 5.07
CA PHE A 86 -13.38 -10.49 3.93
C PHE A 86 -14.08 -11.80 3.55
N TYR A 87 -14.36 -12.65 4.54
CA TYR A 87 -15.11 -13.89 4.36
C TYR A 87 -16.48 -13.65 3.71
N ALA A 88 -17.23 -12.67 4.23
CA ALA A 88 -18.56 -12.33 3.69
C ALA A 88 -18.47 -11.81 2.25
N ALA A 89 -17.48 -11.01 1.92
CA ALA A 89 -17.26 -10.49 0.58
C ALA A 89 -16.89 -11.60 -0.43
N LEU A 90 -16.04 -12.56 -0.03
CA LEU A 90 -15.71 -13.74 -0.84
C LEU A 90 -16.93 -14.64 -1.05
N LYS A 91 -17.68 -14.89 0.01
CA LYS A 91 -18.90 -15.70 -0.06
C LYS A 91 -19.94 -15.05 -0.98
N SER A 92 -20.09 -13.73 -0.90
CA SER A 92 -21.00 -12.97 -1.78
C SER A 92 -20.57 -13.01 -3.25
N TRP A 93 -19.25 -13.02 -3.51
CA TRP A 93 -18.74 -13.17 -4.88
C TRP A 93 -19.06 -14.54 -5.48
N GLY A 94 -19.02 -15.61 -4.68
CA GLY A 94 -19.44 -16.95 -5.10
C GLY A 94 -18.60 -17.62 -6.19
N HIS A 95 -17.40 -17.12 -6.46
CA HIS A 95 -16.49 -17.68 -7.47
C HIS A 95 -15.81 -18.95 -6.95
N PHE A 96 -15.47 -18.98 -5.67
CA PHE A 96 -14.85 -20.09 -4.97
C PHE A 96 -15.80 -20.75 -3.99
N ASN A 97 -15.63 -22.05 -3.80
CA ASN A 97 -16.20 -22.77 -2.68
C ASN A 97 -15.29 -22.62 -1.46
N ILE A 98 -15.81 -22.05 -0.36
CA ILE A 98 -15.02 -21.86 0.88
C ILE A 98 -15.13 -23.11 1.72
N VAL A 99 -14.00 -23.77 1.94
CA VAL A 99 -13.92 -25.03 2.72
C VAL A 99 -13.46 -24.77 4.15
N GLY A 100 -13.80 -25.70 5.06
CA GLY A 100 -13.49 -25.58 6.49
C GLY A 100 -12.13 -26.12 6.89
N LYS A 101 -11.40 -26.82 6.00
CA LYS A 101 -10.08 -27.39 6.27
C LYS A 101 -9.11 -27.03 5.14
N PRO A 102 -7.85 -26.73 5.46
CA PRO A 102 -6.83 -26.47 4.42
C PRO A 102 -6.69 -27.62 3.43
N SER A 103 -6.68 -28.88 3.92
CA SER A 103 -6.53 -30.08 3.11
C SER A 103 -7.63 -30.33 2.06
N ASP A 104 -8.76 -29.62 2.16
CA ASP A 104 -9.88 -29.73 1.22
C ASP A 104 -9.85 -28.59 0.18
N ALA A 105 -8.83 -27.71 0.25
CA ALA A 105 -8.68 -26.53 -0.59
C ALA A 105 -7.69 -26.78 -1.73
N ASP A 106 -7.85 -26.02 -2.81
CA ASP A 106 -6.85 -25.89 -3.87
C ASP A 106 -5.85 -24.76 -3.51
N LEU A 107 -6.38 -23.71 -2.85
CA LEU A 107 -5.59 -22.55 -2.42
C LEU A 107 -5.89 -22.20 -0.96
N VAL A 108 -4.85 -21.76 -0.25
CA VAL A 108 -4.98 -21.13 1.05
C VAL A 108 -4.81 -19.62 0.90
N LEU A 109 -5.84 -18.87 1.27
CA LEU A 109 -5.86 -17.41 1.29
C LEU A 109 -5.52 -16.93 2.70
N GLN A 110 -4.32 -16.45 2.92
CA GLN A 110 -3.88 -15.96 4.21
C GLN A 110 -4.03 -14.45 4.30
N LEU A 111 -5.01 -14.00 5.08
CA LEU A 111 -5.28 -12.58 5.32
C LEU A 111 -4.50 -12.11 6.55
N GLY A 112 -3.77 -11.02 6.42
CA GLY A 112 -3.03 -10.40 7.49
C GLY A 112 -3.09 -8.88 7.45
N LEU A 113 -2.84 -8.27 8.59
CA LEU A 113 -2.65 -6.84 8.75
C LEU A 113 -1.22 -6.60 9.22
N VAL A 114 -0.45 -5.88 8.43
CA VAL A 114 0.93 -5.50 8.74
C VAL A 114 0.97 -4.03 9.08
N ASP A 115 1.43 -3.71 10.27
CA ASP A 115 1.60 -2.35 10.76
C ASP A 115 3.01 -2.18 11.31
N HIS A 116 3.81 -1.38 10.62
CA HIS A 116 5.16 -1.06 11.07
C HIS A 116 5.25 0.44 11.36
N ALA A 117 5.84 0.81 12.48
CA ALA A 117 5.93 2.19 12.97
C ALA A 117 6.47 3.23 11.96
N GLN A 118 7.20 2.78 10.95
CA GLN A 118 7.82 3.64 9.93
C GLN A 118 7.10 3.63 8.57
N TYR A 119 6.09 2.76 8.38
CA TYR A 119 5.38 2.60 7.12
C TYR A 119 3.87 2.64 7.36
N PRO A 120 3.09 3.09 6.37
CA PRO A 120 1.64 2.99 6.45
C PRO A 120 1.19 1.55 6.67
N ALA A 121 0.22 1.35 7.55
CA ALA A 121 -0.40 0.05 7.76
C ALA A 121 -0.92 -0.52 6.43
N ARG A 122 -0.81 -1.82 6.25
CA ARG A 122 -1.23 -2.51 5.03
C ARG A 122 -2.01 -3.77 5.36
N MET A 123 -3.07 -4.00 4.61
CA MET A 123 -3.74 -5.28 4.58
C MET A 123 -3.13 -6.13 3.47
N THR A 124 -2.74 -7.36 3.79
CA THR A 124 -2.10 -8.27 2.86
C THR A 124 -2.91 -9.53 2.70
N LEU A 125 -2.94 -10.06 1.48
CA LEU A 125 -3.51 -11.35 1.15
C LEU A 125 -2.44 -12.17 0.45
N VAL A 126 -1.93 -13.19 1.12
CA VAL A 126 -0.99 -14.14 0.54
C VAL A 126 -1.76 -15.37 0.07
N ILE A 127 -1.57 -15.71 -1.19
CA ILE A 127 -2.21 -16.86 -1.82
C ILE A 127 -1.19 -17.97 -1.91
N TYR A 128 -1.45 -19.09 -1.24
CA TYR A 128 -0.62 -20.28 -1.28
C TYR A 128 -1.29 -21.37 -2.09
N ASP A 129 -0.48 -22.14 -2.80
CA ASP A 129 -0.89 -23.43 -3.30
C ASP A 129 -0.93 -24.42 -2.13
N GLU A 130 -2.06 -25.11 -1.93
CA GLU A 130 -2.21 -26.01 -0.79
C GLU A 130 -1.28 -27.20 -0.89
N GLN A 131 -1.09 -27.73 -2.09
CA GLN A 131 -0.30 -28.94 -2.30
C GLN A 131 1.22 -28.72 -2.09
N SER A 132 1.75 -27.65 -2.63
CA SER A 132 3.18 -27.34 -2.53
C SER A 132 3.56 -26.50 -1.32
N HIS A 133 2.58 -25.81 -0.70
CA HIS A 133 2.74 -24.82 0.37
C HIS A 133 3.58 -23.59 -0.02
N TYR A 134 3.82 -23.38 -1.33
CA TYR A 134 4.51 -22.18 -1.81
C TYR A 134 3.54 -21.01 -2.00
N PRO A 135 3.96 -19.78 -1.67
CA PRO A 135 3.19 -18.59 -2.01
C PRO A 135 3.21 -18.40 -3.53
N LEU A 136 2.02 -18.35 -4.12
CA LEU A 136 1.83 -18.09 -5.55
C LEU A 136 1.78 -16.60 -5.84
N TRP A 137 1.12 -15.83 -4.97
CA TRP A 137 0.88 -14.40 -5.18
C TRP A 137 0.64 -13.66 -3.87
N THR A 138 0.94 -12.37 -3.87
CA THR A 138 0.63 -11.50 -2.75
C THR A 138 -0.06 -10.24 -3.25
N LEU A 139 -1.22 -9.94 -2.68
CA LEU A 139 -1.93 -8.69 -2.84
C LEU A 139 -1.75 -7.85 -1.59
N SER A 140 -1.67 -6.53 -1.75
CA SER A 140 -1.40 -5.66 -0.61
C SER A 140 -2.00 -4.28 -0.83
N GLU A 141 -2.91 -3.88 0.06
CA GLU A 141 -3.61 -2.61 0.00
C GLU A 141 -3.23 -1.72 1.19
N PRO A 142 -2.97 -0.43 0.97
CA PRO A 142 -2.68 0.49 2.05
C PRO A 142 -3.93 0.71 2.91
N LEU A 143 -3.74 0.71 4.22
CA LEU A 143 -4.79 1.01 5.18
C LEU A 143 -4.58 2.42 5.73
N GLU A 144 -5.47 3.33 5.39
CA GLU A 144 -5.39 4.69 5.89
C GLU A 144 -5.69 4.75 7.39
N GLY A 145 -4.84 5.47 8.12
CA GLY A 145 -5.03 5.73 9.53
C GLY A 145 -6.23 6.64 9.81
N ALA A 146 -6.79 6.55 10.99
CA ALA A 146 -7.88 7.42 11.40
C ALA A 146 -7.85 7.69 12.92
N ALA A 147 -8.27 8.89 13.33
CA ALA A 147 -8.38 9.25 14.72
C ALA A 147 -9.67 8.70 15.39
N ARG A 148 -10.66 8.29 14.59
CA ARG A 148 -11.97 7.82 15.08
C ARG A 148 -12.22 6.37 14.67
N SER A 149 -12.75 5.57 15.59
CA SER A 149 -13.07 4.14 15.35
C SER A 149 -14.00 3.91 14.16
N ALA A 150 -15.04 4.74 13.98
CA ALA A 150 -15.95 4.62 12.83
C ALA A 150 -15.23 4.86 11.49
N THR A 151 -14.27 5.78 11.44
CA THR A 151 -13.46 6.02 10.25
C THR A 151 -12.52 4.84 9.97
N TRP A 152 -11.94 4.25 11.01
CA TRP A 152 -11.17 3.01 10.89
C TRP A 152 -11.98 1.89 10.24
N GLN A 153 -13.19 1.62 10.73
CA GLN A 153 -14.07 0.59 10.15
C GLN A 153 -14.38 0.85 8.68
N LYS A 154 -14.60 2.11 8.31
CA LYS A 154 -14.78 2.49 6.91
C LYS A 154 -13.53 2.20 6.08
N ASN A 155 -12.35 2.57 6.57
CA ASN A 155 -11.08 2.35 5.87
C ASN A 155 -10.79 0.86 5.71
N PHE A 156 -11.07 0.04 6.72
CA PHE A 156 -11.01 -1.42 6.60
C PHE A 156 -11.92 -1.94 5.49
N SER A 157 -13.16 -1.46 5.43
CA SER A 157 -14.11 -1.88 4.39
C SER A 157 -13.62 -1.52 2.99
N VAL A 158 -13.06 -0.33 2.82
CA VAL A 158 -12.46 0.11 1.54
C VAL A 158 -11.30 -0.80 1.17
N CYS A 159 -10.41 -1.09 2.11
CA CYS A 159 -9.24 -1.93 1.91
C CYS A 159 -9.63 -3.38 1.55
N VAL A 160 -10.58 -3.98 2.28
CA VAL A 160 -11.11 -5.32 1.96
C VAL A 160 -11.70 -5.37 0.56
N ASN A 161 -12.50 -4.37 0.19
CA ASN A 161 -13.10 -4.31 -1.14
C ASN A 161 -12.06 -4.17 -2.25
N ALA A 162 -10.99 -3.42 -2.02
CA ALA A 162 -9.86 -3.31 -2.95
C ALA A 162 -9.16 -4.65 -3.13
N LEU A 163 -8.81 -5.35 -2.02
CA LEU A 163 -8.22 -6.69 -2.08
C LEU A 163 -9.09 -7.69 -2.84
N ILE A 164 -10.41 -7.66 -2.60
CA ILE A 164 -11.35 -8.53 -3.34
C ILE A 164 -11.38 -8.15 -4.83
N GLY A 165 -11.34 -6.86 -5.16
CA GLY A 165 -11.24 -6.39 -6.54
C GLY A 165 -10.00 -6.91 -7.25
N ASP A 166 -8.85 -6.86 -6.58
CA ASP A 166 -7.59 -7.37 -7.10
C ASP A 166 -7.59 -8.89 -7.24
N LEU A 167 -8.13 -9.60 -6.24
CA LEU A 167 -8.28 -11.05 -6.32
C LEU A 167 -9.18 -11.46 -7.50
N LYS A 168 -10.28 -10.77 -7.75
CA LYS A 168 -11.16 -11.00 -8.90
C LYS A 168 -10.39 -10.85 -10.21
N ARG A 169 -9.56 -9.83 -10.33
CA ARG A 169 -8.78 -9.57 -11.54
C ARG A 169 -7.78 -10.69 -11.83
N ILE A 170 -7.12 -11.26 -10.82
CA ILE A 170 -6.13 -12.33 -11.01
C ILE A 170 -6.76 -13.72 -11.09
N ALA A 171 -7.95 -13.92 -10.52
CA ALA A 171 -8.67 -15.20 -10.56
C ALA A 171 -9.51 -15.36 -11.85
N THR A 172 -9.74 -14.28 -12.60
CA THR A 172 -10.43 -14.36 -13.88
C THR A 172 -9.41 -14.58 -14.99
N PRO A 173 -9.58 -15.61 -15.85
CA PRO A 173 -8.66 -15.85 -16.96
C PRO A 173 -8.50 -14.59 -17.82
N GLN A 174 -7.27 -14.19 -18.06
CA GLN A 174 -6.96 -13.14 -19.02
C GLN A 174 -7.10 -13.75 -20.43
N THR A 175 -8.17 -13.40 -21.15
CA THR A 175 -8.38 -13.81 -22.56
C THR A 175 -7.53 -12.96 -23.49
#